data_45e75a6c1c3ed23f657f05492652c729
#
_entry.id   45e75a6c1c3ed23f657f05492652c729
#
_cell.length_a   1.000
_cell.length_b   1.000
_cell.length_c   1.000
_cell.angle_alpha   90.00
_cell.angle_beta   90.00
_cell.angle_gamma   90.00
#
_symmetry.space_group_name_H-M   'P 1'
#
loop_
_entity.id
_entity.type
_entity.pdbx_description
1 polymer ?
#
loop_
_entity_poly.entity_id
_entity_poly.type
_entity_poly.pdbx_seq_one_letter_code
_entity_poly.pdbx_strand_id
1 'polypeptide(L)'
;MAAEIRIAELFAGVGGFRLGLDGYGKKGDAFYMEPAGPFHTVWANQWEPTGQESKQFAWRCYEKRFGEGSCVNEDIAKVLDEVDAGTRTIPEFDMLV
;
A
#
# COMPACT_ATOMS: atom_id res chain seq x y z
N MET A 1 -1.34 -20.02 -16.73
CA MET A 1 -0.89 -18.78 -16.09
C MET A 1 -1.85 -18.40 -14.97
N ALA A 2 -1.36 -18.26 -13.75
CA ALA A 2 -2.21 -17.83 -12.65
C ALA A 2 -2.59 -16.37 -12.85
N ALA A 3 -3.86 -16.03 -12.62
CA ALA A 3 -4.32 -14.65 -12.64
C ALA A 3 -3.67 -13.89 -11.46
N GLU A 4 -3.28 -12.65 -11.70
CA GLU A 4 -2.77 -11.77 -10.67
C GLU A 4 -3.89 -11.43 -9.66
N ILE A 5 -3.55 -11.45 -8.38
CA ILE A 5 -4.45 -11.05 -7.31
C ILE A 5 -4.08 -9.63 -6.90
N ARG A 6 -4.96 -8.68 -7.23
CA ARG A 6 -4.74 -7.26 -6.94
C ARG A 6 -5.15 -6.96 -5.51
N ILE A 7 -4.27 -6.28 -4.76
CA ILE A 7 -4.46 -6.00 -3.34
C ILE A 7 -4.64 -4.51 -3.10
N ALA A 8 -5.64 -4.17 -2.29
CA ALA A 8 -5.73 -2.86 -1.65
C ALA A 8 -5.34 -3.03 -0.18
N GLU A 9 -4.39 -2.22 0.28
CA GLU A 9 -3.84 -2.28 1.63
C GLU A 9 -4.28 -1.07 2.44
N LEU A 10 -5.04 -1.30 3.52
CA LEU A 10 -5.46 -0.26 4.45
C LEU A 10 -4.58 -0.30 5.70
N PHE A 11 -4.41 0.86 6.32
CA PHE A 11 -3.57 0.99 7.51
C PHE A 11 -2.20 0.34 7.27
N ALA A 12 -1.62 0.69 6.13
CA ALA A 12 -0.48 -0.03 5.56
C ALA A 12 0.78 -0.02 6.44
N GLY A 13 0.89 0.94 7.36
CA GLY A 13 2.07 1.07 8.19
C GLY A 13 3.32 1.26 7.35
N VAL A 14 4.32 0.42 7.58
CA VAL A 14 5.56 0.43 6.80
C VAL A 14 5.57 -0.57 5.65
N GLY A 15 4.43 -1.22 5.39
CA GLY A 15 4.25 -2.10 4.24
C GLY A 15 4.60 -3.56 4.48
N GLY A 16 4.37 -4.06 5.69
CA GLY A 16 4.66 -5.47 6.02
C GLY A 16 3.87 -6.46 5.17
N PHE A 17 2.58 -6.21 4.94
CA PHE A 17 1.76 -7.09 4.08
C PHE A 17 2.26 -7.08 2.65
N ARG A 18 2.54 -5.90 2.10
CA ARG A 18 3.06 -5.79 0.75
C ARG A 18 4.38 -6.51 0.59
N LEU A 19 5.28 -6.34 1.57
CA LEU A 19 6.58 -7.00 1.57
C LEU A 19 6.41 -8.52 1.50
N GLY A 20 5.52 -9.08 2.32
CA GLY A 20 5.29 -10.53 2.37
C GLY A 20 4.53 -11.08 1.17
N LEU A 21 3.54 -10.35 0.69
CA LEU A 21 2.68 -10.82 -0.39
C LEU A 21 3.32 -10.60 -1.77
N ASP A 22 3.72 -9.37 -2.06
CA ASP A 22 4.28 -8.99 -3.36
C ASP A 22 5.74 -9.42 -3.53
N GLY A 23 6.44 -9.62 -2.41
CA GLY A 23 7.89 -9.80 -2.42
C GLY A 23 8.62 -8.47 -2.54
N TYR A 24 9.94 -8.53 -2.62
CA TYR A 24 10.76 -7.33 -2.66
C TYR A 24 12.08 -7.59 -3.37
N GLY A 25 12.50 -6.64 -4.18
CA GLY A 25 13.78 -6.68 -4.86
C GLY A 25 13.83 -7.72 -6.00
N LYS A 26 15.02 -7.93 -6.50
CA LYS A 26 15.30 -8.91 -7.55
C LYS A 26 16.08 -10.06 -6.97
N LYS A 27 15.87 -11.26 -7.52
CA LYS A 27 16.60 -12.46 -7.12
C LYS A 27 18.11 -12.20 -7.20
N GLY A 28 18.79 -12.41 -6.08
CA GLY A 28 20.21 -12.11 -5.94
C GLY A 28 20.53 -10.87 -5.13
N ASP A 29 19.54 -9.98 -4.91
CA ASP A 29 19.71 -8.81 -4.04
C ASP A 29 19.83 -9.23 -2.57
N ALA A 30 20.56 -8.43 -1.78
CA ALA A 30 20.78 -8.73 -0.35
C ALA A 30 19.47 -8.81 0.46
N PHE A 31 18.46 -8.05 0.06
CA PHE A 31 17.18 -8.00 0.76
C PHE A 31 16.03 -8.55 -0.09
N TYR A 32 16.36 -9.48 -0.99
CA TYR A 32 15.35 -10.10 -1.81
C TYR A 32 14.34 -10.89 -0.97
N MET A 33 13.07 -10.71 -1.27
CA MET A 33 12.00 -11.51 -0.70
C MET A 33 11.13 -12.06 -1.84
N GLU A 34 10.99 -13.37 -1.87
CA GLU A 34 10.15 -14.02 -2.86
C GLU A 34 8.67 -13.70 -2.62
N PRO A 35 7.87 -13.41 -3.65
CA PRO A 35 6.43 -13.24 -3.48
C PRO A 35 5.78 -14.48 -2.88
N ALA A 36 4.78 -14.29 -2.02
CA ALA A 36 4.01 -15.40 -1.44
C ALA A 36 3.11 -16.09 -2.47
N GLY A 37 2.82 -15.43 -3.58
CA GLY A 37 1.96 -15.92 -4.64
C GLY A 37 1.81 -14.85 -5.71
N PRO A 38 0.77 -14.94 -6.57
CA PRO A 38 0.56 -13.99 -7.66
C PRO A 38 -0.09 -12.69 -7.16
N PHE A 39 0.45 -12.11 -6.10
CA PHE A 39 -0.08 -10.91 -5.46
C PHE A 39 0.59 -9.65 -5.99
N HIS A 40 -0.21 -8.61 -6.16
CA HIS A 40 0.29 -7.29 -6.54
C HIS A 40 -0.54 -6.20 -5.85
N THR A 41 0.11 -5.39 -5.02
CA THR A 41 -0.55 -4.27 -4.36
C THR A 41 -0.76 -3.15 -5.36
N VAL A 42 -2.01 -2.82 -5.61
CA VAL A 42 -2.39 -1.77 -6.59
C VAL A 42 -2.73 -0.45 -5.91
N TRP A 43 -3.03 -0.48 -4.62
CA TRP A 43 -3.37 0.72 -3.85
C TRP A 43 -3.07 0.50 -2.39
N ALA A 44 -2.57 1.53 -1.73
CA ALA A 44 -2.31 1.49 -0.30
C ALA A 44 -2.60 2.85 0.31
N ASN A 45 -2.99 2.86 1.59
CA ASN A 45 -3.21 4.09 2.33
C ASN A 45 -2.67 3.96 3.75
N GLN A 46 -2.00 5.02 4.21
CA GLN A 46 -1.48 5.11 5.57
C GLN A 46 -1.56 6.56 6.04
N TRP A 47 -2.17 6.75 7.20
CA TRP A 47 -2.27 8.06 7.83
C TRP A 47 -2.06 7.92 9.33
N GLU A 48 -1.17 8.72 9.88
CA GLU A 48 -0.95 8.79 11.31
C GLU A 48 -1.87 9.88 11.89
N PRO A 49 -2.56 9.58 13.02
CA PRO A 49 -3.62 10.45 13.53
C PRO A 49 -3.10 11.74 14.15
N THR A 50 -4.02 12.51 14.72
CA THR A 50 -3.81 13.80 15.39
C THR A 50 -2.55 13.79 16.26
N GLY A 51 -1.73 14.82 16.12
CA GLY A 51 -0.46 14.96 16.82
C GLY A 51 0.74 14.47 16.01
N GLN A 52 0.51 13.69 14.97
CA GLN A 52 1.56 13.14 14.13
C GLN A 52 1.46 13.58 12.66
N GLU A 53 0.51 14.47 12.35
CA GLU A 53 0.19 14.85 10.97
C GLU A 53 1.38 15.42 10.20
N SER A 54 2.27 16.15 10.88
CA SER A 54 3.44 16.76 10.24
C SER A 54 4.57 15.77 10.01
N LYS A 55 4.51 14.60 10.62
CA LYS A 55 5.63 13.64 10.60
C LYS A 55 5.39 12.48 9.65
N GLN A 56 4.28 11.79 9.79
CA GLN A 56 3.88 10.67 8.91
C GLN A 56 5.03 9.70 8.66
N PHE A 57 5.65 9.22 9.73
CA PHE A 57 6.86 8.39 9.63
C PHE A 57 6.61 7.06 8.91
N ALA A 58 5.51 6.39 9.22
CA ALA A 58 5.21 5.09 8.60
C ALA A 58 5.03 5.23 7.09
N TRP A 59 4.26 6.24 6.66
CA TRP A 59 4.08 6.52 5.24
C TRP A 59 5.42 6.83 4.54
N ARG A 60 6.27 7.61 5.18
CA ARG A 60 7.60 7.93 4.62
C ARG A 60 8.45 6.67 4.45
N CYS A 61 8.42 5.76 5.43
CA CYS A 61 9.13 4.48 5.32
C CYS A 61 8.58 3.63 4.19
N TYR A 62 7.26 3.59 4.05
CA TYR A 62 6.60 2.85 2.98
C TYR A 62 7.05 3.35 1.61
N GLU A 63 6.97 4.66 1.40
CA GLU A 63 7.37 5.27 0.12
C GLU A 63 8.85 5.10 -0.18
N LYS A 64 9.69 5.16 0.84
CA LYS A 64 11.13 4.94 0.67
C LYS A 64 11.43 3.52 0.21
N ARG A 65 10.65 2.55 0.67
CA ARG A 65 10.85 1.13 0.31
C ARG A 65 10.23 0.78 -1.04
N PHE A 66 9.02 1.22 -1.28
CA PHE A 66 8.25 0.81 -2.46
C PHE A 66 8.18 1.87 -3.57
N GLY A 67 8.68 3.06 -3.33
CA GLY A 67 8.77 4.12 -4.32
C GLY A 67 7.78 5.25 -4.10
N GLU A 68 8.07 6.38 -4.71
CA GLU A 68 7.23 7.56 -4.67
C GLU A 68 5.86 7.27 -5.29
N GLY A 69 4.80 7.69 -4.61
CA GLY A 69 3.42 7.46 -5.06
C GLY A 69 2.87 6.08 -4.73
N SER A 70 3.65 5.23 -4.03
CA SER A 70 3.23 3.87 -3.72
C SER A 70 2.16 3.79 -2.62
N CYS A 71 1.95 4.86 -1.86
CA CYS A 71 1.01 4.88 -0.75
C CYS A 71 0.34 6.24 -0.63
N VAL A 72 -0.98 6.24 -0.53
CA VAL A 72 -1.76 7.46 -0.25
C VAL A 72 -1.57 7.83 1.21
N ASN A 73 -1.36 9.12 1.47
CA ASN A 73 -1.15 9.64 2.81
C ASN A 73 -2.30 10.57 3.21
N GLU A 74 -3.47 9.99 3.43
CA GLU A 74 -4.67 10.72 3.81
C GLU A 74 -5.50 9.90 4.77
N ASP A 75 -6.30 10.58 5.60
CA ASP A 75 -7.24 9.91 6.48
C ASP A 75 -8.21 9.07 5.63
N ILE A 76 -8.35 7.79 5.98
CA ILE A 76 -9.19 6.86 5.18
C ILE A 76 -10.65 7.31 5.15
N ALA A 77 -11.15 7.93 6.21
CA ALA A 77 -12.52 8.45 6.23
C ALA A 77 -12.72 9.51 5.14
N LYS A 78 -11.75 10.41 4.98
CA LYS A 78 -11.77 11.42 3.92
C LYS A 78 -11.73 10.77 2.54
N VAL A 79 -10.86 9.78 2.36
CA VAL A 79 -10.75 9.06 1.08
C VAL A 79 -12.08 8.40 0.71
N LEU A 80 -12.70 7.70 1.66
CA LEU A 80 -13.97 7.02 1.42
C LEU A 80 -15.11 8.00 1.14
N ASP A 81 -15.14 9.14 1.84
CA ASP A 81 -16.14 10.19 1.58
C ASP A 81 -16.01 10.71 0.16
N GLU A 82 -14.79 10.89 -0.32
CA GLU A 82 -14.53 11.35 -1.68
C GLU A 82 -14.91 10.29 -2.72
N VAL A 83 -14.69 9.02 -2.42
CA VAL A 83 -15.13 7.92 -3.29
C VAL A 83 -16.66 7.91 -3.40
N ASP A 84 -17.35 8.03 -2.27
CA ASP A 84 -18.81 8.08 -2.22
C ASP A 84 -19.37 9.30 -2.97
N ALA A 85 -18.68 10.42 -2.89
CA ALA A 85 -19.07 11.65 -3.59
C ALA A 85 -18.75 11.63 -5.09
N GLY A 86 -17.99 10.64 -5.54
CA GLY A 86 -17.59 10.51 -6.95
C GLY A 86 -16.41 11.39 -7.35
N THR A 87 -15.70 11.98 -6.37
CA THR A 87 -14.57 12.87 -6.63
C THR A 87 -13.22 12.16 -6.58
N ARG A 88 -13.20 10.89 -6.18
CA ARG A 88 -12.00 10.07 -6.12
C ARG A 88 -12.32 8.65 -6.56
N THR A 89 -11.37 8.01 -7.23
CA THR A 89 -11.48 6.59 -7.56
C THR A 89 -10.33 5.81 -6.91
N ILE A 90 -10.63 4.57 -6.52
CA ILE A 90 -9.62 3.61 -6.08
C ILE A 90 -9.54 2.54 -7.18
N PRO A 91 -8.35 2.08 -7.56
CA PRO A 91 -8.23 1.00 -8.54
C PRO A 91 -9.02 -0.24 -8.12
N GLU A 92 -9.51 -1.00 -9.08
CA GLU A 92 -10.14 -2.27 -8.79
C GLU A 92 -9.16 -3.20 -8.09
N PHE A 93 -9.64 -3.93 -7.10
CA PHE A 93 -8.83 -4.90 -6.37
C PHE A 93 -9.64 -6.16 -6.09
N ASP A 94 -8.94 -7.25 -5.81
CA ASP A 94 -9.53 -8.55 -5.56
C ASP A 94 -9.50 -8.89 -4.07
N MET A 95 -8.53 -8.38 -3.33
CA MET A 95 -8.36 -8.67 -1.91
C MET A 95 -8.01 -7.40 -1.14
N LEU A 96 -8.66 -7.23 0.00
CA LEU A 96 -8.39 -6.13 0.94
C LEU A 96 -7.61 -6.68 2.15
N VAL A 97 -6.52 -6.04 2.49
CA VAL A 97 -5.71 -6.38 3.66
C VAL A 97 -5.50 -5.19 4.58
#